data_50399f647ba0c97b33aa93ecf2479db9
#
_entry.id   50399f647ba0c97b33aa93ecf2479db9
#
_cell.length_a   1.000
_cell.length_b   1.000
_cell.length_c   1.000
_cell.angle_alpha   90.00
_cell.angle_beta   90.00
_cell.angle_gamma   90.00
#
_symmetry.space_group_name_H-M   'P 1'
#
loop_
_entity.id
_entity.type
_entity.pdbx_description
1 polymer ?
#
loop_
_entity_poly.entity_id
_entity_poly.type
_entity_poly.pdbx_seq_one_letter_code
_entity_poly.pdbx_strand_id
1 'polypeptide(L)'
;VDGQIYTKGTGERDPSREHWTRLHELNLAQNALLVFDRGYYSKELYEDLVSDGCHVLMRLNKGNHLTRLGSDDFSWTAASADGKPVLYRIVRVPLPEQSNEEAEYLVTNITDPSISPALLYNLYFERWNIETKYRELKEWWELEEFTGTSCNSIEQELYINLLFSNLAALVKTEADSIVKQKAFIKNKWAYQSKRTFIIGEVKALVPQLLFMSIEILPVITNLILKASKKRSQIHPGRCYERSKKNRDRKHLRTRKSVL
;
A
#
# COMPACT_ATOMS: atom_id res chain seq x y z
N VAL A 1 -5.25 0.14 -6.13
CA VAL A 1 -3.92 -0.44 -6.42
C VAL A 1 -3.71 -0.44 -7.91
N ASP A 2 -2.57 0.00 -8.34
CA ASP A 2 -2.07 -0.10 -9.71
C ASP A 2 -0.82 -1.00 -9.73
N GLY A 3 -0.46 -1.56 -10.87
CA GLY A 3 0.70 -2.44 -11.01
C GLY A 3 1.19 -2.51 -12.44
N GLN A 4 2.49 -2.75 -12.57
CA GLN A 4 3.16 -2.93 -13.87
C GLN A 4 4.12 -4.11 -13.79
N ILE A 5 4.44 -4.69 -14.93
CA ILE A 5 5.40 -5.79 -15.07
C ILE A 5 6.70 -5.24 -15.63
N TYR A 6 7.80 -5.52 -14.94
CA TYR A 6 9.14 -5.15 -15.38
C TYR A 6 10.01 -6.38 -15.56
N THR A 7 11.06 -6.25 -16.35
CA THR A 7 12.06 -7.30 -16.50
C THR A 7 12.83 -7.50 -15.19
N LYS A 8 13.24 -8.73 -14.94
CA LYS A 8 14.06 -9.05 -13.76
C LYS A 8 15.36 -8.22 -13.77
N GLY A 9 15.62 -7.54 -12.67
CA GLY A 9 16.80 -6.68 -12.50
C GLY A 9 16.53 -5.19 -12.71
N THR A 10 15.32 -4.80 -13.12
CA THR A 10 14.91 -3.39 -13.12
C THR A 10 14.88 -2.88 -11.66
N GLY A 11 15.57 -1.76 -11.41
CA GLY A 11 15.53 -1.11 -10.10
C GLY A 11 14.14 -0.53 -9.81
N GLU A 12 13.80 -0.36 -8.54
CA GLU A 12 12.44 0.09 -8.13
C GLU A 12 12.21 1.59 -8.31
N ARG A 13 13.28 2.38 -8.49
CA ARG A 13 13.21 3.86 -8.55
C ARG A 13 12.61 4.38 -9.85
N ASP A 14 13.04 3.83 -10.99
CA ASP A 14 12.51 4.23 -12.30
C ASP A 14 11.04 3.85 -12.45
N PRO A 15 10.62 2.61 -12.10
CA PRO A 15 9.22 2.27 -12.01
C PRO A 15 8.39 3.20 -11.11
N SER A 16 8.96 3.69 -10.00
CA SER A 16 8.23 4.63 -9.12
C SER A 16 7.97 5.99 -9.77
N ARG A 17 8.89 6.49 -10.62
CA ARG A 17 8.67 7.70 -11.43
C ARG A 17 7.58 7.49 -12.47
N GLU A 18 7.58 6.36 -13.16
CA GLU A 18 6.54 6.03 -14.16
C GLU A 18 5.16 5.94 -13.51
N HIS A 19 5.05 5.31 -12.34
CA HIS A 19 3.80 5.28 -11.57
C HIS A 19 3.34 6.67 -11.16
N TRP A 20 4.26 7.53 -10.74
CA TRP A 20 3.94 8.92 -10.41
C TRP A 20 3.39 9.66 -11.62
N THR A 21 4.06 9.61 -12.77
CA THR A 21 3.62 10.24 -14.02
C THR A 21 2.20 9.80 -14.38
N ARG A 22 1.93 8.50 -14.30
CA ARG A 22 0.61 7.92 -14.58
C ARG A 22 -0.47 8.39 -13.61
N LEU A 23 -0.17 8.48 -12.31
CA LEU A 23 -1.10 9.04 -11.33
C LEU A 23 -1.41 10.51 -11.62
N HIS A 24 -0.43 11.26 -12.06
CA HIS A 24 -0.60 12.66 -12.44
C HIS A 24 -1.50 12.81 -13.66
N GLU A 25 -1.27 12.03 -14.72
CA GLU A 25 -2.10 11.97 -15.92
C GLU A 25 -3.56 11.61 -15.60
N LEU A 26 -3.78 10.74 -14.64
CA LEU A 26 -5.11 10.34 -14.17
C LEU A 26 -5.76 11.31 -13.18
N ASN A 27 -5.13 12.46 -12.89
CA ASN A 27 -5.57 13.44 -11.87
C ASN A 27 -5.74 12.85 -10.47
N LEU A 28 -5.03 11.76 -10.15
CA LEU A 28 -5.04 11.11 -8.84
C LEU A 28 -3.91 11.59 -7.92
N ALA A 29 -3.03 12.45 -8.43
CA ALA A 29 -1.84 12.94 -7.74
C ALA A 29 -2.10 14.19 -6.88
N GLN A 30 -3.23 14.85 -7.01
CA GLN A 30 -3.54 16.09 -6.28
C GLN A 30 -3.61 15.83 -4.77
N ASN A 31 -2.83 16.63 -4.01
CA ASN A 31 -2.71 16.50 -2.55
C ASN A 31 -2.26 15.11 -2.07
N ALA A 32 -1.56 14.36 -2.90
CA ALA A 32 -1.05 13.04 -2.53
C ALA A 32 0.21 13.15 -1.67
N LEU A 33 0.28 12.31 -0.64
CA LEU A 33 1.50 12.04 0.10
C LEU A 33 2.10 10.71 -0.40
N LEU A 34 3.29 10.78 -0.99
CA LEU A 34 4.02 9.62 -1.45
C LEU A 34 4.90 9.08 -0.32
N VAL A 35 4.64 7.85 0.10
CA VAL A 35 5.37 7.22 1.21
C VAL A 35 6.22 6.08 0.67
N PHE A 36 7.55 6.18 0.87
CA PHE A 36 8.51 5.22 0.34
C PHE A 36 9.34 4.56 1.45
N ASP A 37 9.65 3.27 1.26
CA ASP A 37 10.58 2.55 2.11
C ASP A 37 12.03 3.03 1.91
N ARG A 38 12.91 2.65 2.85
CA ARG A 38 14.34 3.05 2.86
C ARG A 38 15.12 2.67 1.59
N GLY A 39 14.67 1.64 0.85
CA GLY A 39 15.29 1.22 -0.41
C GLY A 39 15.15 2.24 -1.54
N TYR A 40 14.12 3.06 -1.50
CA TYR A 40 13.80 4.01 -2.57
C TYR A 40 14.57 5.33 -2.49
N TYR A 41 15.01 5.74 -1.28
CA TYR A 41 15.65 7.04 -1.15
C TYR A 41 16.87 7.18 -2.06
N SER A 42 16.80 8.14 -2.96
CA SER A 42 17.94 8.80 -3.59
C SER A 42 17.68 10.29 -3.61
N LYS A 43 18.76 11.09 -3.61
CA LYS A 43 18.64 12.55 -3.68
C LYS A 43 17.86 12.97 -4.93
N GLU A 44 18.20 12.38 -6.08
CA GLU A 44 17.56 12.66 -7.38
C GLU A 44 16.06 12.38 -7.33
N LEU A 45 15.64 11.16 -6.94
CA LEU A 45 14.22 10.81 -6.88
C LEU A 45 13.46 11.74 -5.93
N TYR A 46 14.04 12.07 -4.77
CA TYR A 46 13.41 12.98 -3.82
C TYR A 46 13.23 14.37 -4.42
N GLU A 47 14.28 14.94 -5.03
CA GLU A 47 14.26 16.28 -5.62
C GLU A 47 13.30 16.35 -6.81
N ASP A 48 13.25 15.33 -7.67
CA ASP A 48 12.31 15.25 -8.79
C ASP A 48 10.86 15.32 -8.29
N LEU A 49 10.50 14.43 -7.35
CA LEU A 49 9.13 14.36 -6.83
C LEU A 49 8.71 15.66 -6.12
N VAL A 50 9.60 16.26 -5.35
CA VAL A 50 9.31 17.55 -4.67
C VAL A 50 9.19 18.67 -5.69
N SER A 51 10.02 18.69 -6.73
CA SER A 51 9.94 19.67 -7.81
C SER A 51 8.67 19.57 -8.63
N ASP A 52 8.09 18.38 -8.72
CA ASP A 52 6.79 18.12 -9.34
C ASP A 52 5.59 18.48 -8.42
N GLY A 53 5.88 19.03 -7.23
CA GLY A 53 4.84 19.49 -6.30
C GLY A 53 4.28 18.40 -5.38
N CYS A 54 4.91 17.22 -5.30
CA CYS A 54 4.46 16.16 -4.40
C CYS A 54 4.82 16.44 -2.94
N HIS A 55 3.97 15.94 -2.05
CA HIS A 55 4.40 15.67 -0.68
C HIS A 55 5.05 14.29 -0.60
N VAL A 56 6.24 14.23 -0.02
CA VAL A 56 7.06 13.02 0.02
C VAL A 56 7.45 12.70 1.45
N LEU A 57 7.38 11.42 1.81
CA LEU A 57 7.85 10.90 3.10
C LEU A 57 8.65 9.62 2.84
N MET A 58 9.96 9.65 3.07
CA MET A 58 10.85 8.52 2.82
C MET A 58 11.64 8.15 4.07
N ARG A 59 11.88 6.86 4.27
CA ARG A 59 12.79 6.39 5.30
C ARG A 59 14.22 6.39 4.80
N LEU A 60 15.14 6.90 5.62
CA LEU A 60 16.56 6.92 5.33
C LEU A 60 17.26 5.66 5.84
N ASN A 61 18.31 5.24 5.14
CA ASN A 61 19.25 4.24 5.64
C ASN A 61 20.13 4.83 6.75
N LYS A 62 20.51 4.04 7.75
CA LYS A 62 21.41 4.45 8.86
C LYS A 62 22.75 5.09 8.40
N GLY A 63 23.28 4.62 7.28
CA GLY A 63 24.52 5.13 6.70
C GLY A 63 24.38 6.42 5.89
N ASN A 64 23.14 6.93 5.72
CA ASN A 64 22.91 8.14 4.97
C ASN A 64 23.52 9.34 5.71
N HIS A 65 24.24 10.22 4.97
CA HIS A 65 24.87 11.39 5.56
C HIS A 65 23.87 12.35 6.24
N LEU A 66 22.62 12.39 5.75
CA LEU A 66 21.54 13.20 6.32
C LEU A 66 21.19 12.79 7.76
N THR A 67 21.41 11.53 8.14
CA THR A 67 21.16 11.06 9.51
C THR A 67 22.18 11.60 10.52
N ARG A 68 23.25 12.24 10.07
CA ARG A 68 24.33 12.77 10.89
C ARG A 68 24.26 14.31 11.06
N LEU A 69 23.27 14.96 10.44
CA LEU A 69 23.21 16.42 10.35
C LEU A 69 22.63 17.13 11.59
N GLY A 70 22.55 16.49 12.75
CA GLY A 70 22.32 17.23 13.99
C GLY A 70 21.06 16.88 14.77
N SER A 71 20.08 17.78 14.90
CA SER A 71 18.95 17.65 15.82
C SER A 71 17.89 16.61 15.41
N ASP A 72 17.03 16.24 16.34
CA ASP A 72 16.00 15.23 16.13
C ASP A 72 14.88 15.65 15.15
N ASP A 73 14.75 16.97 14.88
CA ASP A 73 13.81 17.53 13.91
C ASP A 73 14.38 18.85 13.39
N PHE A 74 14.73 18.91 12.12
CA PHE A 74 15.26 20.12 11.50
C PHE A 74 14.94 20.18 10.02
N SER A 75 14.84 21.37 9.47
CA SER A 75 14.54 21.61 8.06
C SER A 75 15.51 22.61 7.45
N TRP A 76 15.77 22.47 6.16
CA TRP A 76 16.52 23.40 5.35
C TRP A 76 16.07 23.36 3.90
N THR A 77 16.49 24.36 3.13
CA THR A 77 16.28 24.40 1.69
C THR A 77 17.62 24.21 0.99
N ALA A 78 17.68 23.34 0.00
CA ALA A 78 18.81 23.14 -0.87
C ALA A 78 18.44 23.44 -2.33
N ALA A 79 19.41 23.74 -3.17
CA ALA A 79 19.19 23.80 -4.61
C ALA A 79 19.27 22.39 -5.20
N SER A 80 18.29 22.04 -6.06
CA SER A 80 18.34 20.85 -6.91
C SER A 80 19.43 21.00 -7.99
N ALA A 81 19.66 19.94 -8.75
CA ALA A 81 20.55 19.96 -9.91
C ALA A 81 20.17 21.07 -10.94
N ASP A 82 18.87 21.34 -11.07
CA ASP A 82 18.30 22.38 -11.95
C ASP A 82 18.25 23.78 -11.29
N GLY A 83 18.81 23.94 -10.10
CA GLY A 83 18.82 25.20 -9.36
C GLY A 83 17.51 25.58 -8.67
N LYS A 84 16.49 24.71 -8.69
CA LYS A 84 15.22 24.95 -7.99
C LYS A 84 15.37 24.72 -6.49
N PRO A 85 14.68 25.50 -5.63
CA PRO A 85 14.70 25.28 -4.21
C PRO A 85 13.94 24.00 -3.86
N VAL A 86 14.59 23.09 -3.15
CA VAL A 86 13.99 21.85 -2.62
C VAL A 86 14.04 21.88 -1.11
N LEU A 87 12.90 21.64 -0.51
CA LEU A 87 12.72 21.66 0.93
C LEU A 87 12.98 20.28 1.52
N TYR A 88 13.75 20.25 2.59
CA TYR A 88 14.07 19.05 3.35
C TYR A 88 13.70 19.23 4.82
N ARG A 89 13.06 18.26 5.41
CA ARG A 89 12.92 18.12 6.86
C ARG A 89 13.33 16.71 7.22
N ILE A 90 14.26 16.59 8.14
CA ILE A 90 14.69 15.31 8.70
C ILE A 90 14.09 15.18 10.10
N VAL A 91 13.49 14.03 10.33
CA VAL A 91 12.88 13.70 11.61
C VAL A 91 13.48 12.39 12.12
N ARG A 92 14.03 12.43 13.34
CA ARG A 92 14.47 11.25 14.07
C ARG A 92 13.35 10.78 14.99
N VAL A 93 12.93 9.54 14.83
CA VAL A 93 11.90 8.93 15.67
C VAL A 93 12.53 7.81 16.50
N PRO A 94 12.62 7.96 17.84
CA PRO A 94 13.15 6.91 18.70
C PRO A 94 12.28 5.66 18.61
N LEU A 95 12.92 4.50 18.53
CA LEU A 95 12.23 3.22 18.53
C LEU A 95 12.23 2.60 19.94
N PRO A 96 11.27 1.70 20.24
CA PRO A 96 11.27 0.97 21.50
C PRO A 96 12.58 0.19 21.73
N GLU A 97 12.98 0.03 23.01
CA GLU A 97 14.24 -0.66 23.39
C GLU A 97 14.36 -2.09 22.86
N GLN A 98 13.23 -2.75 22.56
CA GLN A 98 13.22 -4.10 21.96
C GLN A 98 13.54 -4.07 20.44
N SER A 99 13.69 -2.91 19.84
CA SER A 99 14.06 -2.77 18.42
C SER A 99 15.56 -3.00 18.23
N ASN A 100 15.95 -3.60 17.11
CA ASN A 100 17.35 -3.70 16.70
C ASN A 100 17.96 -2.35 16.28
N GLU A 101 17.17 -1.30 16.26
CA GLU A 101 17.53 0.06 15.87
C GLU A 101 17.11 1.03 16.98
N GLU A 102 17.95 2.00 17.32
CA GLU A 102 17.64 3.02 18.32
C GLU A 102 16.60 4.03 17.82
N ALA A 103 16.66 4.34 16.53
CA ALA A 103 15.76 5.31 15.90
C ALA A 103 15.58 5.04 14.41
N GLU A 104 14.46 5.50 13.88
CA GLU A 104 14.22 5.66 12.46
C GLU A 104 14.40 7.11 12.04
N TYR A 105 14.92 7.33 10.83
CA TYR A 105 15.08 8.64 10.23
C TYR A 105 14.18 8.76 9.01
N LEU A 106 13.36 9.80 9.03
CA LEU A 106 12.44 10.13 7.94
C LEU A 106 12.87 11.44 7.28
N VAL A 107 12.80 11.50 5.96
CA VAL A 107 12.95 12.72 5.18
C VAL A 107 11.63 13.09 4.52
N THR A 108 11.27 14.36 4.58
CA THR A 108 10.02 14.89 4.00
C THR A 108 10.19 16.35 3.57
N ASN A 109 9.33 16.83 2.69
CA ASN A 109 9.19 18.24 2.36
C ASN A 109 8.02 18.92 3.11
N ILE A 110 7.39 18.21 4.04
CA ILE A 110 6.32 18.76 4.89
C ILE A 110 6.96 19.45 6.09
N THR A 111 6.98 20.78 6.06
CA THR A 111 7.62 21.61 7.11
C THR A 111 6.62 22.29 8.02
N ASP A 112 5.32 22.03 7.88
CA ASP A 112 4.30 22.56 8.79
C ASP A 112 4.63 22.13 10.24
N PRO A 113 4.83 23.09 11.16
CA PRO A 113 5.18 22.80 12.56
C PRO A 113 4.05 22.07 13.32
N SER A 114 2.80 22.15 12.85
CA SER A 114 1.67 21.41 13.43
C SER A 114 1.76 19.91 13.19
N ILE A 115 2.53 19.48 12.20
CA ILE A 115 2.77 18.08 11.88
C ILE A 115 3.96 17.59 12.67
N SER A 116 3.69 16.97 13.81
CA SER A 116 4.71 16.48 14.73
C SER A 116 5.49 15.28 14.17
N PRO A 117 6.73 15.01 14.64
CA PRO A 117 7.48 13.79 14.33
C PRO A 117 6.68 12.50 14.55
N ALA A 118 5.90 12.43 15.62
CA ALA A 118 5.07 11.27 15.91
C ALA A 118 3.95 11.07 14.86
N LEU A 119 3.38 12.16 14.36
CA LEU A 119 2.38 12.08 13.28
C LEU A 119 3.01 11.61 11.97
N LEU A 120 4.18 12.15 11.60
CA LEU A 120 4.92 11.68 10.42
C LEU A 120 5.27 10.19 10.52
N TYR A 121 5.67 9.73 11.71
CA TYR A 121 5.93 8.31 11.94
C TYR A 121 4.67 7.46 11.77
N ASN A 122 3.53 7.89 12.31
CA ASN A 122 2.27 7.19 12.13
C ASN A 122 1.84 7.13 10.65
N LEU A 123 2.00 8.23 9.90
CA LEU A 123 1.76 8.25 8.46
C LEU A 123 2.72 7.30 7.72
N TYR A 124 3.98 7.27 8.11
CA TYR A 124 4.95 6.33 7.54
C TYR A 124 4.55 4.88 7.85
N PHE A 125 4.03 4.60 9.04
CA PHE A 125 3.60 3.27 9.44
C PHE A 125 2.44 2.73 8.58
N GLU A 126 1.58 3.60 8.04
CA GLU A 126 0.52 3.22 7.10
C GLU A 126 1.07 2.54 5.83
N ARG A 127 2.36 2.73 5.49
CA ARG A 127 3.04 2.01 4.42
C ARG A 127 2.93 0.48 4.54
N TRP A 128 2.85 -0.05 5.76
CA TRP A 128 2.68 -1.49 6.00
C TRP A 128 1.40 -2.08 5.40
N ASN A 129 0.43 -1.25 5.07
CA ASN A 129 -0.78 -1.68 4.40
C ASN A 129 -0.49 -2.28 3.02
N ILE A 130 0.58 -1.83 2.32
CA ILE A 130 1.00 -2.39 1.04
C ILE A 130 1.49 -3.83 1.17
N GLU A 131 2.23 -4.16 2.25
CA GLU A 131 2.70 -5.53 2.49
C GLU A 131 1.53 -6.48 2.75
N THR A 132 0.51 -6.01 3.46
CA THR A 132 -0.73 -6.75 3.66
C THR A 132 -1.46 -6.94 2.32
N LYS A 133 -1.46 -5.92 1.46
CA LYS A 133 -2.05 -5.99 0.13
C LYS A 133 -1.31 -6.95 -0.79
N TYR A 134 0.02 -6.95 -0.77
CA TYR A 134 0.81 -7.94 -1.53
C TYR A 134 0.53 -9.37 -1.08
N ARG A 135 0.41 -9.61 0.23
CA ARG A 135 0.03 -10.92 0.75
C ARG A 135 -1.35 -11.33 0.25
N GLU A 136 -2.33 -10.43 0.27
CA GLU A 136 -3.66 -10.67 -0.27
C GLU A 136 -3.62 -11.06 -1.75
N LEU A 137 -2.89 -10.28 -2.56
CA LEU A 137 -2.75 -10.55 -4.00
C LEU A 137 -2.10 -11.92 -4.24
N LYS A 138 -1.07 -12.27 -3.49
CA LYS A 138 -0.34 -13.53 -3.65
C LYS A 138 -1.10 -14.75 -3.12
N GLU A 139 -1.70 -14.64 -1.93
CA GLU A 139 -2.30 -15.80 -1.25
C GLU A 139 -3.77 -16.00 -1.63
N TRP A 140 -4.53 -14.92 -1.82
CA TRP A 140 -5.97 -15.02 -2.03
C TRP A 140 -6.40 -14.77 -3.49
N TRP A 141 -5.65 -13.95 -4.22
CA TRP A 141 -5.87 -13.73 -5.65
C TRP A 141 -4.96 -14.58 -6.53
N GLU A 142 -4.00 -15.31 -5.92
CA GLU A 142 -3.06 -16.20 -6.62
C GLU A 142 -2.35 -15.49 -7.78
N LEU A 143 -1.92 -14.24 -7.52
CA LEU A 143 -1.37 -13.35 -8.54
C LEU A 143 -0.11 -13.89 -9.22
N GLU A 144 0.66 -14.76 -8.54
CA GLU A 144 1.90 -15.37 -9.06
C GLU A 144 1.65 -16.72 -9.76
N GLU A 145 0.41 -17.23 -9.77
CA GLU A 145 0.02 -18.48 -10.41
C GLU A 145 -0.71 -18.18 -11.73
N PHE A 146 0.06 -18.00 -12.80
CA PHE A 146 -0.49 -17.67 -14.12
C PHE A 146 -0.99 -18.91 -14.86
N THR A 147 -2.10 -18.80 -15.58
CA THR A 147 -2.63 -19.86 -16.45
C THR A 147 -2.02 -19.78 -17.83
N GLY A 148 -1.71 -18.57 -18.30
CA GLY A 148 -1.10 -18.31 -19.59
C GLY A 148 0.42 -18.30 -19.54
N THR A 149 1.03 -18.47 -20.72
CA THR A 149 2.51 -18.45 -20.90
C THR A 149 3.01 -17.31 -21.76
N SER A 150 2.11 -16.60 -22.46
CA SER A 150 2.49 -15.42 -23.26
C SER A 150 2.50 -14.16 -22.40
N CYS A 151 3.32 -13.15 -22.74
CA CYS A 151 3.34 -11.87 -22.05
C CYS A 151 1.93 -11.25 -21.96
N ASN A 152 1.19 -11.24 -23.07
CA ASN A 152 -0.15 -10.68 -23.12
C ASN A 152 -1.13 -11.39 -22.15
N SER A 153 -1.08 -12.73 -22.06
CA SER A 153 -1.94 -13.46 -21.14
C SER A 153 -1.58 -13.20 -19.67
N ILE A 154 -0.29 -13.07 -19.36
CA ILE A 154 0.18 -12.73 -18.02
C ILE A 154 -0.27 -11.31 -17.62
N GLU A 155 -0.15 -10.34 -18.53
CA GLU A 155 -0.61 -8.96 -18.31
C GLU A 155 -2.13 -8.90 -18.10
N GLN A 156 -2.90 -9.62 -18.92
CA GLN A 156 -4.34 -9.70 -18.76
C GLN A 156 -4.74 -10.27 -17.40
N GLU A 157 -4.11 -11.36 -16.96
CA GLU A 157 -4.36 -11.95 -15.66
C GLU A 157 -3.96 -11.01 -14.51
N LEU A 158 -2.86 -10.28 -14.65
CA LEU A 158 -2.44 -9.27 -13.67
C LEU A 158 -3.51 -8.20 -13.52
N TYR A 159 -3.92 -7.56 -14.62
CA TYR A 159 -4.88 -6.46 -14.58
C TYR A 159 -6.27 -6.89 -14.13
N ILE A 160 -6.71 -8.08 -14.51
CA ILE A 160 -7.98 -8.66 -14.02
C ILE A 160 -7.92 -8.87 -12.50
N ASN A 161 -6.85 -9.44 -11.98
CA ASN A 161 -6.69 -9.63 -10.54
C ASN A 161 -6.64 -8.30 -9.79
N LEU A 162 -5.95 -7.29 -10.32
CA LEU A 162 -5.92 -5.96 -9.74
C LEU A 162 -7.31 -5.30 -9.74
N LEU A 163 -8.03 -5.40 -10.86
CA LEU A 163 -9.39 -4.86 -10.99
C LEU A 163 -10.33 -5.46 -9.93
N PHE A 164 -10.39 -6.79 -9.82
CA PHE A 164 -11.26 -7.44 -8.84
C PHE A 164 -10.80 -7.24 -7.40
N SER A 165 -9.50 -7.13 -7.17
CA SER A 165 -8.95 -6.79 -5.86
C SER A 165 -9.33 -5.37 -5.45
N ASN A 166 -9.37 -4.42 -6.39
CA ASN A 166 -9.86 -3.06 -6.15
C ASN A 166 -11.37 -3.03 -5.90
N LEU A 167 -12.14 -3.79 -6.67
CA LEU A 167 -13.58 -3.94 -6.43
C LEU A 167 -13.86 -4.50 -5.03
N ALA A 168 -13.14 -5.55 -4.61
CA ALA A 168 -13.27 -6.11 -3.27
C ALA A 168 -12.91 -5.09 -2.17
N ALA A 169 -11.93 -4.22 -2.41
CA ALA A 169 -11.57 -3.14 -1.49
C ALA A 169 -12.68 -2.09 -1.36
N LEU A 170 -13.30 -1.68 -2.47
CA LEU A 170 -14.44 -0.76 -2.46
C LEU A 170 -15.64 -1.36 -1.71
N VAL A 171 -16.01 -2.60 -2.02
CA VAL A 171 -17.08 -3.32 -1.29
C VAL A 171 -16.78 -3.39 0.19
N LYS A 172 -15.51 -3.63 0.57
CA LYS A 172 -15.12 -3.66 1.99
C LYS A 172 -15.29 -2.30 2.64
N THR A 173 -14.87 -1.23 2.01
CA THR A 173 -14.98 0.14 2.53
C THR A 173 -16.44 0.50 2.82
N GLU A 174 -17.34 0.23 1.88
CA GLU A 174 -18.77 0.47 2.03
C GLU A 174 -19.40 -0.41 3.12
N ALA A 175 -19.06 -1.70 3.13
CA ALA A 175 -19.53 -2.62 4.17
C ALA A 175 -19.04 -2.21 5.56
N ASP A 176 -17.80 -1.77 5.71
CA ASP A 176 -17.24 -1.28 6.97
C ASP A 176 -17.90 0.02 7.43
N SER A 177 -18.28 0.91 6.51
CA SER A 177 -19.08 2.10 6.83
C SER A 177 -20.40 1.71 7.48
N ILE A 178 -21.13 0.74 6.90
CA ILE A 178 -22.38 0.21 7.48
C ILE A 178 -22.14 -0.43 8.86
N VAL A 179 -21.03 -1.19 9.00
CA VAL A 179 -20.68 -1.82 10.29
C VAL A 179 -20.41 -0.77 11.35
N LYS A 180 -19.70 0.32 11.03
CA LYS A 180 -19.40 1.43 11.95
C LYS A 180 -20.68 2.17 12.36
N GLN A 181 -21.57 2.46 11.42
CA GLN A 181 -22.86 3.11 11.72
C GLN A 181 -23.75 2.28 12.65
N LYS A 182 -23.68 0.95 12.52
CA LYS A 182 -24.42 0.00 13.35
C LYS A 182 -23.67 -0.44 14.61
N ALA A 183 -22.48 0.12 14.89
CA ALA A 183 -21.72 -0.18 16.08
C ALA A 183 -22.44 0.39 17.30
N PHE A 184 -23.23 -0.44 17.96
CA PHE A 184 -23.90 -0.11 19.20
C PHE A 184 -22.87 0.08 20.31
N ILE A 185 -23.11 1.07 21.16
CA ILE A 185 -22.34 1.45 22.36
C ILE A 185 -22.03 0.26 23.31
N LYS A 186 -22.70 -0.87 23.14
CA LYS A 186 -22.55 -2.09 23.96
C LYS A 186 -21.47 -3.08 23.51
N ASN A 187 -20.84 -2.87 22.32
CA ASN A 187 -19.84 -3.82 21.85
C ASN A 187 -18.48 -3.56 22.51
N LYS A 188 -17.96 -4.56 23.23
CA LYS A 188 -16.63 -4.53 23.86
C LYS A 188 -15.50 -4.34 22.83
N TRP A 189 -15.70 -4.73 21.58
CA TRP A 189 -14.69 -4.71 20.50
C TRP A 189 -15.23 -3.99 19.27
N ALA A 190 -14.34 -3.35 18.52
CA ALA A 190 -14.64 -2.87 17.20
C ALA A 190 -14.71 -4.04 16.20
N TYR A 191 -15.57 -3.90 15.20
CA TYR A 191 -15.79 -4.91 14.16
C TYR A 191 -15.52 -4.32 12.79
N GLN A 192 -15.11 -5.19 11.85
CA GLN A 192 -14.99 -4.91 10.44
C GLN A 192 -15.61 -6.04 9.62
N SER A 193 -15.96 -5.77 8.37
CA SER A 193 -16.41 -6.80 7.44
C SER A 193 -15.30 -7.84 7.18
N LYS A 194 -15.68 -9.10 7.01
CA LYS A 194 -14.70 -10.18 6.82
C LYS A 194 -14.17 -10.19 5.38
N ARG A 195 -12.90 -9.81 5.22
CA ARG A 195 -12.23 -9.64 3.91
C ARG A 195 -12.25 -10.91 3.06
N THR A 196 -11.96 -12.07 3.65
CA THR A 196 -11.97 -13.35 2.93
C THR A 196 -13.34 -13.72 2.38
N PHE A 197 -14.43 -13.34 3.07
CA PHE A 197 -15.79 -13.51 2.56
C PHE A 197 -16.03 -12.66 1.31
N ILE A 198 -15.64 -11.39 1.36
CA ILE A 198 -15.81 -10.46 0.23
C ILE A 198 -15.05 -10.95 -0.99
N ILE A 199 -13.79 -11.37 -0.83
CA ILE A 199 -12.98 -11.91 -1.93
C ILE A 199 -13.62 -13.16 -2.55
N GLY A 200 -14.10 -14.08 -1.72
CA GLY A 200 -14.81 -15.27 -2.21
C GLY A 200 -16.06 -14.94 -3.01
N GLU A 201 -16.88 -14.01 -2.53
CA GLU A 201 -18.09 -13.56 -3.25
C GLU A 201 -17.74 -12.82 -4.56
N VAL A 202 -16.71 -11.96 -4.55
CA VAL A 202 -16.25 -11.27 -5.76
C VAL A 202 -15.75 -12.28 -6.79
N LYS A 203 -14.93 -13.25 -6.39
CA LYS A 203 -14.48 -14.33 -7.29
C LYS A 203 -15.66 -15.10 -7.90
N ALA A 204 -16.67 -15.41 -7.12
CA ALA A 204 -17.87 -16.10 -7.61
C ALA A 204 -18.71 -15.28 -8.60
N LEU A 205 -18.59 -13.93 -8.53
CA LEU A 205 -19.30 -13.03 -9.44
C LEU A 205 -18.53 -12.75 -10.74
N VAL A 206 -17.21 -13.04 -10.77
CA VAL A 206 -16.35 -12.74 -11.94
C VAL A 206 -16.91 -13.23 -13.26
N PRO A 207 -17.34 -14.51 -13.43
CA PRO A 207 -17.90 -14.97 -14.70
C PRO A 207 -19.13 -14.17 -15.13
N GLN A 208 -20.03 -13.87 -14.19
CA GLN A 208 -21.27 -13.13 -14.46
C GLN A 208 -20.98 -11.68 -14.85
N LEU A 209 -20.00 -11.04 -14.20
CA LEU A 209 -19.55 -9.67 -14.50
C LEU A 209 -18.90 -9.58 -15.88
N LEU A 210 -18.04 -10.54 -16.23
CA LEU A 210 -17.35 -10.57 -17.53
C LEU A 210 -18.32 -10.80 -18.69
N PHE A 211 -19.31 -11.66 -18.53
CA PHE A 211 -20.30 -11.95 -19.57
C PHE A 211 -21.48 -10.95 -19.58
N MET A 212 -21.43 -9.91 -18.74
CA MET A 212 -22.53 -8.92 -18.62
C MET A 212 -23.92 -9.54 -18.46
N SER A 213 -23.99 -10.71 -17.84
CA SER A 213 -25.23 -11.48 -17.67
C SER A 213 -26.11 -11.00 -16.52
N ILE A 214 -25.67 -9.97 -15.80
CA ILE A 214 -26.35 -9.43 -14.61
C ILE A 214 -26.29 -7.91 -14.57
N GLU A 215 -27.28 -7.30 -13.93
CA GLU A 215 -27.22 -5.88 -13.56
C GLU A 215 -26.24 -5.71 -12.40
N ILE A 216 -25.14 -4.99 -12.64
CA ILE A 216 -24.01 -4.89 -11.72
C ILE A 216 -24.41 -4.19 -10.40
N LEU A 217 -25.16 -3.09 -10.47
CA LEU A 217 -25.46 -2.26 -9.32
C LEU A 217 -26.26 -2.97 -8.22
N PRO A 218 -27.39 -3.67 -8.51
CA PRO A 218 -28.13 -4.44 -7.51
C PRO A 218 -27.27 -5.54 -6.87
N VAL A 219 -26.42 -6.21 -7.66
CA VAL A 219 -25.58 -7.30 -7.19
C VAL A 219 -24.51 -6.79 -6.22
N ILE A 220 -23.82 -5.69 -6.56
CA ILE A 220 -22.81 -5.08 -5.67
C ILE A 220 -23.48 -4.57 -4.39
N THR A 221 -24.65 -3.93 -4.49
CA THR A 221 -25.41 -3.45 -3.32
C THR A 221 -25.77 -4.61 -2.39
N ASN A 222 -26.26 -5.72 -2.94
CA ASN A 222 -26.56 -6.90 -2.14
C ASN A 222 -25.28 -7.50 -1.50
N LEU A 223 -24.17 -7.52 -2.23
CA LEU A 223 -22.88 -7.99 -1.70
C LEU A 223 -22.41 -7.12 -0.54
N ILE A 224 -22.50 -5.80 -0.62
CA ILE A 224 -22.17 -4.88 0.47
C ILE A 224 -23.02 -5.19 1.70
N LEU A 225 -24.34 -5.37 1.53
CA LEU A 225 -25.25 -5.71 2.63
C LEU A 225 -24.93 -7.07 3.26
N LYS A 226 -24.62 -8.08 2.46
CA LYS A 226 -24.17 -9.39 2.96
C LYS A 226 -22.85 -9.28 3.72
N ALA A 227 -21.89 -8.56 3.17
CA ALA A 227 -20.57 -8.35 3.77
C ALA A 227 -20.65 -7.62 5.12
N SER A 228 -21.53 -6.63 5.26
CA SER A 228 -21.76 -5.91 6.52
C SER A 228 -22.29 -6.79 7.65
N LYS A 229 -22.91 -7.94 7.31
CA LYS A 229 -23.39 -8.94 8.28
C LYS A 229 -22.28 -9.94 8.66
N LYS A 230 -21.32 -10.21 7.78
CA LYS A 230 -20.19 -11.12 8.00
C LYS A 230 -19.00 -10.35 8.57
N ARG A 231 -18.90 -10.29 9.89
CA ARG A 231 -17.97 -9.44 10.63
C ARG A 231 -16.86 -10.23 11.30
N SER A 232 -15.71 -9.59 11.49
CA SER A 232 -14.59 -10.05 12.33
C SER A 232 -14.24 -8.99 13.35
N GLN A 233 -13.77 -9.40 14.52
CA GLN A 233 -13.30 -8.49 15.56
C GLN A 233 -11.98 -7.85 15.16
N ILE A 234 -11.81 -6.57 15.49
CA ILE A 234 -10.54 -5.87 15.39
C ILE A 234 -9.84 -6.01 16.73
N HIS A 235 -8.64 -6.58 16.73
CA HIS A 235 -7.78 -6.70 17.89
C HIS A 235 -6.60 -5.73 17.77
N PRO A 236 -6.70 -4.51 18.32
CA PRO A 236 -5.62 -3.54 18.29
C PRO A 236 -4.37 -4.10 18.99
N GLY A 237 -3.19 -3.79 18.46
CA GLY A 237 -1.92 -4.17 19.08
C GLY A 237 -1.57 -5.66 19.00
N ARG A 238 -2.30 -6.48 18.27
CA ARG A 238 -1.98 -7.90 18.09
C ARG A 238 -0.78 -8.06 17.17
N CYS A 239 0.38 -8.29 17.76
CA CYS A 239 1.61 -8.64 17.05
C CYS A 239 1.79 -10.17 17.03
N TYR A 240 2.25 -10.71 15.90
CA TYR A 240 2.69 -12.09 15.80
C TYR A 240 4.20 -12.10 15.60
N GLU A 241 4.90 -12.94 16.36
CA GLU A 241 6.30 -13.18 16.09
C GLU A 241 6.47 -13.69 14.65
N ARG A 242 7.42 -13.10 13.92
CA ARG A 242 7.79 -13.60 12.60
C ARG A 242 8.38 -15.01 12.78
N SER A 243 7.65 -16.04 12.38
CA SER A 243 8.24 -17.37 12.32
C SER A 243 9.37 -17.35 11.30
N LYS A 244 10.62 -17.56 11.75
CA LYS A 244 11.83 -17.73 10.92
C LYS A 244 11.82 -19.05 10.12
N LYS A 245 10.67 -19.70 9.94
CA LYS A 245 10.60 -20.88 9.08
C LYS A 245 10.93 -20.44 7.66
N ASN A 246 12.14 -20.79 7.22
CA ASN A 246 12.40 -20.93 5.79
C ASN A 246 11.27 -21.80 5.24
N ARG A 247 10.32 -21.19 4.57
CA ARG A 247 9.42 -21.96 3.72
C ARG A 247 10.31 -22.48 2.62
N ASP A 248 10.73 -23.74 2.75
CA ASP A 248 11.21 -24.49 1.61
C ASP A 248 10.20 -24.21 0.49
N ARG A 249 10.69 -23.64 -0.59
CA ARG A 249 9.89 -23.42 -1.80
C ARG A 249 9.59 -24.80 -2.39
N LYS A 250 8.72 -25.54 -1.72
CA LYS A 250 8.19 -26.81 -2.23
C LYS A 250 7.30 -26.44 -3.40
N HIS A 251 7.85 -26.63 -4.58
CA HIS A 251 7.21 -26.54 -5.88
C HIS A 251 6.52 -25.20 -6.16
N LEU A 252 7.14 -24.42 -7.04
CA LEU A 252 6.46 -23.35 -7.77
C LEU A 252 5.25 -24.00 -8.46
N ARG A 253 4.06 -23.80 -7.94
CA ARG A 253 2.85 -24.03 -8.71
C ARG A 253 2.86 -23.01 -9.83
N THR A 254 3.05 -23.49 -11.04
CA THR A 254 3.13 -22.65 -12.23
C THR A 254 1.77 -22.37 -12.85
N ARG A 255 0.70 -22.96 -12.33
CA ARG A 255 -0.65 -22.80 -12.88
C ARG A 255 -1.70 -22.78 -11.78
N LYS A 256 -2.68 -21.90 -11.91
CA LYS A 256 -3.92 -21.93 -11.10
C LYS A 256 -4.62 -23.25 -11.34
N SER A 257 -5.21 -23.81 -10.27
CA SER A 257 -6.22 -24.86 -10.47
C SER A 257 -7.38 -24.22 -11.25
N VAL A 258 -7.67 -24.79 -12.40
CA VAL A 258 -8.89 -24.43 -13.15
C VAL A 258 -10.08 -24.80 -12.28
N LEU A 259 -10.90 -23.79 -11.93
CA LEU A 259 -12.16 -23.98 -11.23
C LEU A 259 -13.16 -24.69 -12.13
#